data_5286ab5a8e18580eda98d9a2e4fa44d9
#
_entry.id   5286ab5a8e18580eda98d9a2e4fa44d9
#
_cell.length_a   1.000
_cell.length_b   1.000
_cell.length_c   1.000
_cell.angle_alpha   90.00
_cell.angle_beta   90.00
_cell.angle_gamma   90.00
#
_symmetry.space_group_name_H-M   'P 1'
#
loop_
_entity.id
_entity.type
_entity.pdbx_description
1 polymer ?
#
loop_
_entity_poly.entity_id
_entity_poly.type
_entity_poly.pdbx_seq_one_letter_code
_entity_poly.pdbx_strand_id
1 'polypeptide(L)'
;MANESTPVYTTVEEAEEYIAEQEEIAGAANEEINSANQYITEQTVPAYATFWALIPPIVAIALALITKEVYMSLFIGILAGGLLYANFNVEKMMSTVFVTGMMGKLTDSWNVGILMFLVILGVMVSLMNKVGGSAAYGQWASTKIKSRRGAMLSTFGLGALIFVDDYFNCLTVGSVMRPVTDKFKISRAKLAYIIDATAAPVCIIAPISSWAAAVSGVVSGQDGLGLFMKAIPYNFYALLTIIMVIGMSIMKFEYGPMRTHEKNALAGDLYTTDARPYEAEGNQVVTGKGKVIDLVLPVIVLVASCVCGMIYTGGFFSGEANFVDAFANCDASLGLVYGSFVALVITFFIYIPRKVMTFKEFTESLSEGFKAMVPAMLILTFAWTLSGITKLLGADVFVANLVQGSAGALQMFLPAIIFVISIFLAFATGTSWGTFGILLPIVVAVLEPGSEMLIIAISACLAGAVCGDHISPISDTTIMASTGSQCDHISHVSTQLPYALTVAAVSAVGYLIAPMIQNVFITLPIMIVLMIVVLIVLKRVYGPIEEESSLDVAAVAAEAE
;
A
#
# COMPACT_ATOMS: atom_id res chain seq x y z
N MET A 1 45.65 10.60 18.10
CA MET A 1 44.51 11.52 17.79
C MET A 1 45.10 12.62 16.95
N ALA A 2 44.96 12.52 15.65
CA ALA A 2 45.38 13.57 14.73
C ALA A 2 44.37 14.71 14.86
N ASN A 3 44.92 15.91 15.08
CA ASN A 3 44.18 17.15 15.09
C ASN A 3 43.90 17.49 13.61
N GLU A 4 42.86 16.93 13.03
CA GLU A 4 42.40 17.37 11.71
C GLU A 4 41.81 18.77 11.87
N SER A 5 42.49 19.74 11.28
CA SER A 5 42.03 21.12 11.23
C SER A 5 40.67 21.13 10.51
N THR A 6 39.64 21.69 11.13
CA THR A 6 38.33 21.90 10.51
C THR A 6 38.52 22.53 9.14
N PRO A 7 38.00 21.96 8.06
CA PRO A 7 38.15 22.52 6.72
C PRO A 7 37.57 23.94 6.68
N VAL A 8 38.30 24.87 6.06
CA VAL A 8 37.87 26.26 5.88
C VAL A 8 37.48 26.43 4.41
N TYR A 9 36.20 26.65 4.17
CA TYR A 9 35.64 26.86 2.83
C TYR A 9 35.67 28.34 2.48
N THR A 10 36.00 28.66 1.24
CA THR A 10 36.01 30.07 0.73
C THR A 10 34.77 30.36 -0.11
N THR A 11 34.11 29.36 -0.61
CA THR A 11 32.86 29.44 -1.39
C THR A 11 31.83 28.41 -0.94
N VAL A 12 30.57 28.64 -1.29
CA VAL A 12 29.48 27.66 -1.04
C VAL A 12 29.71 26.41 -1.86
N GLU A 13 30.18 26.56 -3.12
CA GLU A 13 30.49 25.43 -4.01
C GLU A 13 31.55 24.47 -3.43
N GLU A 14 32.64 25.04 -2.85
CA GLU A 14 33.65 24.21 -2.17
C GLU A 14 33.11 23.47 -0.95
N ALA A 15 32.16 24.04 -0.23
CA ALA A 15 31.51 23.39 0.90
C ALA A 15 30.54 22.29 0.43
N GLU A 16 29.80 22.50 -0.65
CA GLU A 16 28.91 21.50 -1.25
C GLU A 16 29.68 20.32 -1.85
N GLU A 17 30.79 20.57 -2.55
CA GLU A 17 31.67 19.53 -3.09
C GLU A 17 32.28 18.67 -1.97
N TYR A 18 32.73 19.31 -0.89
CA TYR A 18 33.23 18.59 0.29
C TYR A 18 32.14 17.74 0.96
N ILE A 19 30.91 18.23 1.10
CA ILE A 19 29.78 17.48 1.65
C ILE A 19 29.50 16.25 0.79
N ALA A 20 29.44 16.41 -0.54
CA ALA A 20 29.20 15.30 -1.47
C ALA A 20 30.30 14.23 -1.37
N GLU A 21 31.59 14.64 -1.26
CA GLU A 21 32.71 13.71 -1.05
C GLU A 21 32.58 12.96 0.28
N GLN A 22 32.21 13.65 1.36
CA GLN A 22 32.04 13.02 2.68
C GLN A 22 30.84 12.07 2.71
N GLU A 23 29.76 12.36 2.00
CA GLU A 23 28.59 11.49 1.86
C GLU A 23 28.96 10.22 1.06
N GLU A 24 29.75 10.31 0.01
CA GLU A 24 30.27 9.16 -0.74
C GLU A 24 31.16 8.27 0.14
N ILE A 25 32.09 8.88 0.90
CA ILE A 25 32.96 8.17 1.85
C ILE A 25 32.12 7.49 2.94
N ALA A 26 31.13 8.19 3.49
CA ALA A 26 30.23 7.64 4.50
C ALA A 26 29.37 6.50 3.93
N GLY A 27 28.93 6.61 2.68
CA GLY A 27 28.21 5.57 1.96
C GLY A 27 29.06 4.28 1.84
N ALA A 28 30.29 4.40 1.34
CA ALA A 28 31.22 3.29 1.22
C ALA A 28 31.55 2.65 2.57
N ALA A 29 31.80 3.46 3.60
CA ALA A 29 32.04 2.95 4.96
C ALA A 29 30.82 2.23 5.54
N ASN A 30 29.60 2.69 5.25
CA ASN A 30 28.38 2.02 5.66
C ASN A 30 28.19 0.66 4.97
N GLU A 31 28.56 0.52 3.69
CA GLU A 31 28.52 -0.76 2.98
C GLU A 31 29.51 -1.77 3.58
N GLU A 32 30.73 -1.34 3.91
CA GLU A 32 31.72 -2.19 4.58
C GLU A 32 31.24 -2.64 5.97
N ILE A 33 30.67 -1.73 6.75
CA ILE A 33 30.10 -2.03 8.07
C ILE A 33 28.92 -3.01 7.94
N ASN A 34 28.04 -2.83 6.97
CA ASN A 34 26.91 -3.72 6.71
C ASN A 34 27.39 -5.12 6.32
N SER A 35 28.41 -5.22 5.46
CA SER A 35 29.01 -6.51 5.05
C SER A 35 29.66 -7.23 6.24
N ALA A 36 30.37 -6.49 7.10
CA ALA A 36 30.95 -7.05 8.31
C ALA A 36 29.89 -7.52 9.31
N ASN A 37 28.82 -6.75 9.50
CA ASN A 37 27.70 -7.12 10.35
C ASN A 37 26.96 -8.36 9.82
N GLN A 38 26.79 -8.46 8.52
CA GLN A 38 26.20 -9.64 7.88
C GLN A 38 27.06 -10.87 8.16
N TYR A 39 28.37 -10.81 7.92
CA TYR A 39 29.29 -11.90 8.21
C TYR A 39 29.24 -12.34 9.68
N ILE A 40 29.25 -11.38 10.62
CA ILE A 40 29.12 -11.68 12.05
C ILE A 40 27.78 -12.40 12.32
N THR A 41 26.71 -11.93 11.73
CA THR A 41 25.37 -12.52 11.91
C THR A 41 25.31 -13.94 11.37
N GLU A 42 25.87 -14.20 10.19
CA GLU A 42 25.99 -15.54 9.59
C GLU A 42 26.69 -16.52 10.51
N GLN A 43 27.73 -16.07 11.22
CA GLN A 43 28.52 -16.93 12.11
C GLN A 43 27.92 -17.08 13.52
N THR A 44 27.09 -16.12 13.96
CA THR A 44 26.63 -16.04 15.35
C THR A 44 25.16 -16.32 15.57
N VAL A 45 24.31 -16.26 14.50
CA VAL A 45 22.88 -16.46 14.57
C VAL A 45 22.47 -17.73 13.83
N PRO A 46 22.22 -18.85 14.52
CA PRO A 46 21.89 -20.13 13.88
C PRO A 46 20.59 -20.10 13.04
N ALA A 47 19.68 -19.16 13.32
CA ALA A 47 18.45 -18.97 12.58
C ALA A 47 18.63 -18.17 11.27
N TYR A 48 19.80 -17.53 11.06
CA TYR A 48 20.05 -16.67 9.91
C TYR A 48 19.96 -17.43 8.58
N ALA A 49 19.31 -16.83 7.62
CA ALA A 49 19.12 -17.36 6.25
C ALA A 49 18.56 -18.79 6.20
N THR A 50 17.77 -19.18 7.20
CA THR A 50 17.08 -20.48 7.28
C THR A 50 15.56 -20.28 7.31
N PHE A 51 14.80 -21.37 7.26
CA PHE A 51 13.34 -21.34 7.44
C PHE A 51 12.91 -20.63 8.74
N TRP A 52 13.73 -20.67 9.79
CA TRP A 52 13.46 -20.00 11.07
C TRP A 52 13.34 -18.47 10.94
N ALA A 53 13.95 -17.88 9.90
CA ALA A 53 13.81 -16.45 9.60
C ALA A 53 12.37 -16.05 9.25
N LEU A 54 11.54 -16.97 8.77
CA LEU A 54 10.14 -16.74 8.44
C LEU A 54 9.17 -16.97 9.62
N ILE A 55 9.64 -17.53 10.73
CA ILE A 55 8.78 -17.83 11.90
C ILE A 55 8.18 -16.57 12.53
N PRO A 56 8.89 -15.44 12.72
CA PRO A 56 8.33 -14.24 13.32
C PRO A 56 7.09 -13.72 12.58
N PRO A 57 7.10 -13.46 11.27
CA PRO A 57 5.92 -13.04 10.55
C PRO A 57 4.83 -14.12 10.50
N ILE A 58 5.17 -15.41 10.39
CA ILE A 58 4.20 -16.51 10.42
C ILE A 58 3.44 -16.51 11.76
N VAL A 59 4.14 -16.35 12.88
CA VAL A 59 3.53 -16.27 14.21
C VAL A 59 2.63 -15.05 14.33
N ALA A 60 3.09 -13.88 13.93
CA ALA A 60 2.30 -12.64 13.96
C ALA A 60 1.01 -12.78 13.15
N ILE A 61 1.12 -13.26 11.91
CA ILE A 61 -0.02 -13.41 10.99
C ILE A 61 -1.01 -14.48 11.50
N ALA A 62 -0.50 -15.64 11.92
CA ALA A 62 -1.34 -16.70 12.46
C ALA A 62 -2.13 -16.24 13.69
N LEU A 63 -1.45 -15.56 14.62
CA LEU A 63 -2.12 -14.99 15.80
C LEU A 63 -3.15 -13.93 15.40
N ALA A 64 -2.83 -13.01 14.49
CA ALA A 64 -3.75 -11.97 14.05
C ALA A 64 -5.03 -12.56 13.43
N LEU A 65 -4.90 -13.58 12.60
CA LEU A 65 -6.04 -14.24 11.97
C LEU A 65 -6.89 -15.07 12.95
N ILE A 66 -6.25 -15.70 13.97
CA ILE A 66 -6.94 -16.51 14.98
C ILE A 66 -7.61 -15.62 16.03
N THR A 67 -6.88 -14.66 16.58
CA THR A 67 -7.35 -13.82 17.69
C THR A 67 -8.15 -12.61 17.22
N LYS A 68 -8.00 -12.20 15.96
CA LYS A 68 -8.49 -10.95 15.37
C LYS A 68 -7.93 -9.70 16.08
N GLU A 69 -6.77 -9.84 16.71
CA GLU A 69 -6.05 -8.80 17.43
C GLU A 69 -4.72 -8.52 16.75
N VAL A 70 -4.54 -7.33 16.16
CA VAL A 70 -3.35 -7.00 15.36
C VAL A 70 -2.18 -6.60 16.24
N TYR A 71 -2.38 -5.69 17.19
CA TYR A 71 -1.29 -5.08 17.97
C TYR A 71 -0.48 -6.12 18.74
N MET A 72 -1.19 -6.95 19.54
CA MET A 72 -0.52 -8.00 20.33
C MET A 72 0.07 -9.08 19.45
N SER A 73 -0.55 -9.40 18.33
CA SER A 73 -0.05 -10.42 17.40
C SER A 73 1.26 -9.98 16.74
N LEU A 74 1.33 -8.74 16.25
CA LEU A 74 2.57 -8.15 15.72
C LEU A 74 3.64 -8.08 16.80
N PHE A 75 3.29 -7.62 18.01
CA PHE A 75 4.24 -7.51 19.11
C PHE A 75 4.83 -8.87 19.53
N ILE A 76 4.02 -9.93 19.58
CA ILE A 76 4.49 -11.30 19.86
C ILE A 76 5.42 -11.79 18.75
N GLY A 77 5.07 -11.52 17.47
CA GLY A 77 5.95 -11.84 16.34
C GLY A 77 7.31 -11.13 16.43
N ILE A 78 7.31 -9.84 16.78
CA ILE A 78 8.51 -9.04 17.02
C ILE A 78 9.37 -9.64 18.13
N LEU A 79 8.75 -10.00 19.28
CA LEU A 79 9.47 -10.65 20.39
C LEU A 79 10.06 -12.01 19.99
N ALA A 80 9.27 -12.83 19.26
CA ALA A 80 9.75 -14.12 18.74
C ALA A 80 10.97 -13.93 17.82
N GLY A 81 10.92 -12.97 16.91
CA GLY A 81 12.04 -12.63 16.03
C GLY A 81 13.26 -12.13 16.78
N GLY A 82 13.05 -11.23 17.74
CA GLY A 82 14.12 -10.73 18.59
C GLY A 82 14.79 -11.83 19.41
N LEU A 83 14.02 -12.79 19.94
CA LEU A 83 14.54 -13.95 20.67
C LEU A 83 15.38 -14.87 19.76
N LEU A 84 14.89 -15.17 18.56
CA LEU A 84 15.62 -15.98 17.58
C LEU A 84 16.94 -15.30 17.17
N TYR A 85 16.92 -14.00 16.87
CA TYR A 85 18.11 -13.24 16.53
C TYR A 85 19.13 -13.17 17.69
N ALA A 86 18.63 -13.04 18.90
CA ALA A 86 19.43 -12.94 20.11
C ALA A 86 19.88 -14.31 20.68
N ASN A 87 19.61 -15.42 20.01
CA ASN A 87 19.87 -16.78 20.55
C ASN A 87 19.29 -16.97 21.95
N PHE A 88 18.05 -16.52 22.18
CA PHE A 88 17.33 -16.57 23.45
C PHE A 88 17.97 -15.77 24.60
N ASN A 89 18.91 -14.88 24.30
CA ASN A 89 19.41 -13.90 25.27
C ASN A 89 18.45 -12.73 25.41
N VAL A 90 17.86 -12.55 26.59
CA VAL A 90 16.80 -11.56 26.84
C VAL A 90 17.32 -10.12 26.72
N GLU A 91 18.53 -9.84 27.20
CA GLU A 91 19.13 -8.50 27.13
C GLU A 91 19.40 -8.11 25.66
N LYS A 92 20.01 -8.99 24.88
CA LYS A 92 20.23 -8.79 23.45
C LYS A 92 18.89 -8.67 22.71
N MET A 93 17.89 -9.48 23.06
CA MET A 93 16.53 -9.40 22.48
C MET A 93 15.91 -8.02 22.73
N MET A 94 15.99 -7.49 23.96
CA MET A 94 15.46 -6.15 24.28
C MET A 94 16.15 -5.07 23.43
N SER A 95 17.49 -5.11 23.32
CA SER A 95 18.23 -4.20 22.46
C SER A 95 17.83 -4.33 20.99
N THR A 96 17.71 -5.57 20.47
CA THR A 96 17.30 -5.82 19.08
C THR A 96 15.91 -5.30 18.80
N VAL A 97 14.94 -5.56 19.69
CA VAL A 97 13.54 -5.18 19.48
C VAL A 97 13.34 -3.66 19.58
N PHE A 98 13.85 -3.05 20.66
CA PHE A 98 13.55 -1.64 20.94
C PHE A 98 14.53 -0.69 20.25
N VAL A 99 15.83 -0.97 20.28
CA VAL A 99 16.82 -0.05 19.70
C VAL A 99 16.97 -0.26 18.20
N THR A 100 17.38 -1.46 17.77
CA THR A 100 17.59 -1.73 16.34
C THR A 100 16.26 -1.79 15.57
N GLY A 101 15.26 -2.44 16.14
CA GLY A 101 13.94 -2.58 15.53
C GLY A 101 13.14 -1.29 15.60
N MET A 102 12.48 -1.03 16.72
CA MET A 102 11.46 0.02 16.83
C MET A 102 12.05 1.44 16.68
N MET A 103 13.09 1.77 17.45
CA MET A 103 13.73 3.09 17.33
C MET A 103 14.39 3.27 15.97
N GLY A 104 15.09 2.25 15.45
CA GLY A 104 15.69 2.30 14.12
C GLY A 104 14.67 2.58 13.02
N LYS A 105 13.47 2.00 13.12
CA LYS A 105 12.38 2.28 12.15
C LYS A 105 11.72 3.65 12.34
N LEU A 106 11.67 4.16 13.56
CA LEU A 106 11.14 5.50 13.86
C LEU A 106 12.16 6.63 13.61
N THR A 107 13.42 6.31 13.38
CA THR A 107 14.45 7.29 12.96
C THR A 107 14.72 7.25 11.45
N ASP A 108 14.13 6.31 10.75
CA ASP A 108 14.19 6.23 9.30
C ASP A 108 13.35 7.36 8.69
N SER A 109 13.97 8.20 7.85
CA SER A 109 13.36 9.40 7.29
C SER A 109 12.14 9.09 6.41
N TRP A 110 12.17 7.99 5.66
CA TRP A 110 11.05 7.54 4.85
C TRP A 110 9.83 7.19 5.72
N ASN A 111 10.02 6.36 6.73
CA ASN A 111 8.96 5.96 7.64
C ASN A 111 8.37 7.16 8.39
N VAL A 112 9.23 8.04 8.91
CA VAL A 112 8.79 9.26 9.60
C VAL A 112 8.01 10.18 8.66
N GLY A 113 8.44 10.34 7.41
CA GLY A 113 7.72 11.11 6.41
C GLY A 113 6.31 10.56 6.16
N ILE A 114 6.16 9.25 6.05
CA ILE A 114 4.84 8.61 5.92
C ILE A 114 3.96 8.87 7.15
N LEU A 115 4.52 8.75 8.37
CA LEU A 115 3.76 9.06 9.59
C LEU A 115 3.34 10.54 9.65
N MET A 116 4.21 11.47 9.23
CA MET A 116 3.87 12.89 9.15
C MET A 116 2.75 13.16 8.12
N PHE A 117 2.84 12.53 6.95
CA PHE A 117 1.79 12.61 5.93
C PHE A 117 0.45 12.11 6.46
N LEU A 118 0.43 10.95 7.14
CA LEU A 118 -0.77 10.41 7.79
C LEU A 118 -1.41 11.41 8.76
N VAL A 119 -0.60 12.01 9.63
CA VAL A 119 -1.08 13.01 10.59
C VAL A 119 -1.71 14.21 9.88
N ILE A 120 -1.02 14.77 8.88
CA ILE A 120 -1.53 15.94 8.14
C ILE A 120 -2.82 15.57 7.42
N LEU A 121 -2.89 14.39 6.81
CA LEU A 121 -4.10 13.92 6.14
C LEU A 121 -5.26 13.72 7.13
N GLY A 122 -4.99 13.13 8.30
CA GLY A 122 -6.00 13.01 9.38
C GLY A 122 -6.55 14.37 9.80
N VAL A 123 -5.67 15.38 9.90
CA VAL A 123 -6.06 16.78 10.17
C VAL A 123 -6.95 17.31 9.05
N MET A 124 -6.57 17.12 7.78
CA MET A 124 -7.35 17.55 6.63
C MET A 124 -8.76 16.91 6.62
N VAL A 125 -8.85 15.61 6.92
CA VAL A 125 -10.12 14.88 7.04
C VAL A 125 -10.98 15.45 8.18
N SER A 126 -10.37 15.68 9.37
CA SER A 126 -11.07 16.30 10.51
C SER A 126 -11.64 17.67 10.15
N LEU A 127 -10.84 18.52 9.49
CA LEU A 127 -11.27 19.85 9.03
C LEU A 127 -12.46 19.77 8.06
N MET A 128 -12.37 18.92 7.04
CA MET A 128 -13.43 18.74 6.03
C MET A 128 -14.73 18.22 6.64
N ASN A 129 -14.64 17.30 7.62
CA ASN A 129 -15.79 16.77 8.34
C ASN A 129 -16.43 17.83 9.24
N LYS A 130 -15.62 18.56 10.02
CA LYS A 130 -16.08 19.58 10.99
C LYS A 130 -16.79 20.75 10.31
N VAL A 131 -16.30 21.17 9.14
CA VAL A 131 -16.95 22.19 8.28
C VAL A 131 -18.25 21.67 7.67
N GLY A 132 -18.45 20.36 7.58
CA GLY A 132 -19.59 19.72 6.93
C GLY A 132 -19.44 19.50 5.42
N GLY A 133 -18.23 19.64 4.91
CA GLY A 133 -17.90 19.42 3.49
C GLY A 133 -18.18 18.00 3.05
N SER A 134 -17.80 16.99 3.85
CA SER A 134 -18.03 15.57 3.57
C SER A 134 -19.51 15.22 3.49
N ALA A 135 -20.34 15.75 4.41
CA ALA A 135 -21.79 15.54 4.40
C ALA A 135 -22.46 16.19 3.16
N ALA A 136 -22.04 17.42 2.83
CA ALA A 136 -22.54 18.13 1.63
C ALA A 136 -22.16 17.40 0.34
N TYR A 137 -20.94 16.86 0.25
CA TYR A 137 -20.48 16.07 -0.88
C TYR A 137 -21.27 14.76 -1.01
N GLY A 138 -21.49 14.04 0.09
CA GLY A 138 -22.30 12.83 0.11
C GLY A 138 -23.73 13.07 -0.40
N GLN A 139 -24.36 14.18 0.00
CA GLN A 139 -25.66 14.59 -0.50
C GLN A 139 -25.63 14.92 -2.00
N TRP A 140 -24.65 15.71 -2.46
CA TRP A 140 -24.48 16.04 -3.88
C TRP A 140 -24.20 14.80 -4.73
N ALA A 141 -23.25 13.96 -4.33
CA ALA A 141 -22.87 12.75 -5.05
C ALA A 141 -24.07 11.80 -5.23
N SER A 142 -24.95 11.73 -4.23
CA SER A 142 -26.18 10.93 -4.32
C SER A 142 -27.21 11.45 -5.35
N THR A 143 -27.12 12.70 -5.75
CA THR A 143 -27.95 13.23 -6.86
C THR A 143 -27.40 12.83 -8.23
N LYS A 144 -26.10 12.58 -8.33
CA LYS A 144 -25.39 12.22 -9.56
C LYS A 144 -25.21 10.69 -9.69
N ILE A 145 -24.79 10.05 -8.61
CA ILE A 145 -24.66 8.60 -8.52
C ILE A 145 -26.03 8.06 -8.10
N LYS A 146 -26.64 7.24 -8.95
CA LYS A 146 -28.02 6.76 -8.74
C LYS A 146 -28.11 5.28 -8.38
N SER A 147 -26.98 4.62 -8.17
CA SER A 147 -26.96 3.19 -7.87
C SER A 147 -25.73 2.80 -7.07
N ARG A 148 -25.87 1.74 -6.31
CA ARG A 148 -24.78 1.08 -5.59
C ARG A 148 -23.63 0.68 -6.52
N ARG A 149 -23.97 0.15 -7.71
CA ARG A 149 -22.99 -0.15 -8.77
C ARG A 149 -22.23 1.10 -9.22
N GLY A 150 -22.96 2.21 -9.43
CA GLY A 150 -22.33 3.49 -9.77
C GLY A 150 -21.37 3.98 -8.70
N ALA A 151 -21.69 3.81 -7.41
CA ALA A 151 -20.82 4.21 -6.31
C ALA A 151 -19.52 3.38 -6.30
N MET A 152 -19.60 2.05 -6.46
CA MET A 152 -18.42 1.18 -6.55
C MET A 152 -17.52 1.52 -7.74
N LEU A 153 -18.12 1.69 -8.94
CA LEU A 153 -17.35 2.04 -10.15
C LEU A 153 -16.77 3.46 -10.09
N SER A 154 -17.46 4.41 -9.42
CA SER A 154 -16.89 5.74 -9.19
C SER A 154 -15.72 5.70 -8.20
N THR A 155 -15.79 4.86 -7.17
CA THR A 155 -14.67 4.62 -6.25
C THR A 155 -13.47 4.02 -6.99
N PHE A 156 -13.71 2.99 -7.78
CA PHE A 156 -12.70 2.40 -8.67
C PHE A 156 -12.09 3.45 -9.62
N GLY A 157 -12.93 4.24 -10.29
CA GLY A 157 -12.49 5.27 -11.22
C GLY A 157 -11.62 6.34 -10.56
N LEU A 158 -11.98 6.77 -9.34
CA LEU A 158 -11.16 7.72 -8.58
C LEU A 158 -9.83 7.09 -8.16
N GLY A 159 -9.84 5.84 -7.68
CA GLY A 159 -8.62 5.11 -7.35
C GLY A 159 -7.71 4.95 -8.56
N ALA A 160 -8.26 4.57 -9.71
CA ALA A 160 -7.50 4.46 -10.96
C ALA A 160 -6.94 5.81 -11.47
N LEU A 161 -7.56 6.94 -11.14
CA LEU A 161 -7.06 8.27 -11.47
C LEU A 161 -5.90 8.72 -10.56
N ILE A 162 -5.86 8.22 -9.32
CA ILE A 162 -4.79 8.52 -8.36
C ILE A 162 -3.73 7.43 -8.42
N PHE A 163 -3.15 7.21 -9.59
CA PHE A 163 -2.18 6.13 -9.87
C PHE A 163 -0.73 6.50 -9.54
N VAL A 164 -0.49 7.70 -9.08
CA VAL A 164 0.85 8.27 -8.91
C VAL A 164 1.60 7.58 -7.79
N ASP A 165 0.90 7.31 -6.68
CA ASP A 165 1.44 6.69 -5.47
C ASP A 165 0.32 5.91 -4.75
N ASP A 166 0.63 4.71 -4.26
CA ASP A 166 -0.33 3.79 -3.64
C ASP A 166 -0.72 4.22 -2.23
N TYR A 167 0.19 4.74 -1.42
CA TYR A 167 -0.12 5.27 -0.08
C TYR A 167 -1.08 6.46 -0.16
N PHE A 168 -0.77 7.38 -1.06
CA PHE A 168 -1.63 8.53 -1.33
C PHE A 168 -3.01 8.10 -1.82
N ASN A 169 -3.08 7.10 -2.70
CA ASN A 169 -4.32 6.52 -3.19
C ASN A 169 -5.18 5.99 -2.03
N CYS A 170 -4.64 5.10 -1.21
CA CYS A 170 -5.36 4.43 -0.13
C CYS A 170 -6.08 5.44 0.79
N LEU A 171 -5.41 6.47 1.19
CA LEU A 171 -5.93 7.42 2.17
C LEU A 171 -6.88 8.44 1.53
N THR A 172 -6.55 8.94 0.33
CA THR A 172 -7.33 9.98 -0.34
C THR A 172 -8.65 9.42 -0.86
N VAL A 173 -8.62 8.29 -1.59
CA VAL A 173 -9.84 7.66 -2.13
C VAL A 173 -10.80 7.28 -1.00
N GLY A 174 -10.27 6.72 0.09
CA GLY A 174 -11.06 6.36 1.26
C GLY A 174 -11.78 7.57 1.86
N SER A 175 -11.06 8.64 2.14
CA SER A 175 -11.63 9.84 2.76
C SER A 175 -12.72 10.50 1.89
N VAL A 176 -12.54 10.49 0.56
CA VAL A 176 -13.46 11.11 -0.41
C VAL A 176 -14.69 10.26 -0.67
N MET A 177 -14.51 8.93 -0.85
CA MET A 177 -15.60 8.06 -1.29
C MET A 177 -16.43 7.46 -0.16
N ARG A 178 -15.90 7.46 1.06
CA ARG A 178 -16.61 6.94 2.24
C ARG A 178 -18.04 7.51 2.42
N PRO A 179 -18.28 8.83 2.37
CA PRO A 179 -19.63 9.36 2.51
C PRO A 179 -20.59 8.88 1.39
N VAL A 180 -20.04 8.60 0.22
CA VAL A 180 -20.81 8.09 -0.93
C VAL A 180 -21.16 6.62 -0.71
N THR A 181 -20.17 5.80 -0.39
CA THR A 181 -20.36 4.35 -0.19
C THR A 181 -21.28 4.04 0.98
N ASP A 182 -21.17 4.80 2.08
CA ASP A 182 -22.06 4.67 3.25
C ASP A 182 -23.52 4.92 2.86
N LYS A 183 -23.78 5.97 2.10
CA LYS A 183 -25.13 6.29 1.65
C LYS A 183 -25.74 5.19 0.76
N PHE A 184 -24.93 4.52 -0.05
CA PHE A 184 -25.36 3.40 -0.89
C PHE A 184 -25.26 2.05 -0.17
N LYS A 185 -25.13 2.03 1.15
CA LYS A 185 -25.07 0.82 1.98
C LYS A 185 -24.03 -0.19 1.47
N ILE A 186 -22.86 0.30 1.07
CA ILE A 186 -21.67 -0.50 0.73
C ILE A 186 -20.86 -0.67 2.01
N SER A 187 -20.46 -1.90 2.35
CA SER A 187 -19.70 -2.16 3.57
C SER A 187 -18.34 -1.45 3.55
N ARG A 188 -17.84 -1.11 4.73
CA ARG A 188 -16.50 -0.54 4.89
C ARG A 188 -15.41 -1.48 4.38
N ALA A 189 -15.60 -2.79 4.56
CA ALA A 189 -14.72 -3.82 4.02
C ALA A 189 -14.69 -3.81 2.49
N LYS A 190 -15.85 -3.62 1.83
CA LYS A 190 -15.91 -3.53 0.36
C LYS A 190 -15.25 -2.25 -0.15
N LEU A 191 -15.44 -1.14 0.55
CA LEU A 191 -14.73 0.11 0.23
C LEU A 191 -13.21 -0.09 0.36
N ALA A 192 -12.74 -0.68 1.48
CA ALA A 192 -11.34 -0.98 1.69
C ALA A 192 -10.76 -1.85 0.56
N TYR A 193 -11.47 -2.91 0.17
CA TYR A 193 -11.06 -3.76 -0.96
C TYR A 193 -10.93 -3.00 -2.28
N ILE A 194 -11.88 -2.12 -2.63
CA ILE A 194 -11.79 -1.35 -3.89
C ILE A 194 -10.60 -0.40 -3.84
N ILE A 195 -10.35 0.22 -2.70
CA ILE A 195 -9.20 1.12 -2.50
C ILE A 195 -7.90 0.35 -2.69
N ASP A 196 -7.70 -0.72 -1.94
CA ASP A 196 -6.49 -1.53 -1.95
C ASP A 196 -6.23 -2.14 -3.34
N ALA A 197 -7.29 -2.65 -3.99
CA ALA A 197 -7.24 -3.18 -5.35
C ALA A 197 -6.97 -2.12 -6.44
N THR A 198 -7.09 -0.82 -6.13
CA THR A 198 -6.76 0.30 -7.03
C THR A 198 -5.52 1.07 -6.62
N ALA A 199 -4.90 0.73 -5.52
CA ALA A 199 -3.65 1.31 -5.06
C ALA A 199 -2.46 0.62 -5.77
N ALA A 200 -1.75 -0.29 -5.11
CA ALA A 200 -0.60 -0.96 -5.68
C ALA A 200 -0.88 -1.65 -7.05
N PRO A 201 -2.02 -2.37 -7.27
CA PRO A 201 -2.30 -2.97 -8.57
C PRO A 201 -2.44 -1.99 -9.73
N VAL A 202 -2.89 -0.75 -9.49
CA VAL A 202 -2.95 0.27 -10.55
C VAL A 202 -1.60 0.97 -10.71
N CYS A 203 -0.92 1.32 -9.61
CA CYS A 203 0.37 2.00 -9.65
C CYS A 203 1.44 1.17 -10.37
N ILE A 204 1.46 -0.17 -10.19
CA ILE A 204 2.47 -1.05 -10.82
C ILE A 204 2.28 -1.25 -12.32
N ILE A 205 1.16 -0.85 -12.90
CA ILE A 205 0.93 -0.86 -14.34
C ILE A 205 0.87 0.55 -14.94
N ALA A 206 1.08 1.57 -14.12
CA ALA A 206 1.12 2.95 -14.55
C ALA A 206 2.55 3.33 -14.96
N PRO A 207 2.76 3.80 -16.21
CA PRO A 207 4.09 4.13 -16.72
C PRO A 207 4.79 5.26 -15.98
N ILE A 208 4.01 6.13 -15.33
CA ILE A 208 4.46 7.32 -14.61
C ILE A 208 3.94 7.19 -13.18
N SER A 209 4.67 6.45 -12.35
CA SER A 209 4.32 6.22 -10.94
C SER A 209 5.60 6.06 -10.11
N SER A 210 5.47 6.16 -8.80
CA SER A 210 6.56 5.85 -7.85
C SER A 210 7.13 4.44 -8.08
N TRP A 211 6.32 3.50 -8.58
CA TRP A 211 6.71 2.13 -8.89
C TRP A 211 7.60 2.01 -10.12
N ALA A 212 7.31 2.75 -11.20
CA ALA A 212 8.14 2.76 -12.41
C ALA A 212 9.58 3.19 -12.08
N ALA A 213 9.70 4.16 -11.18
CA ALA A 213 10.95 4.64 -10.62
C ALA A 213 11.71 3.56 -9.86
N ALA A 214 11.06 2.99 -8.85
CA ALA A 214 11.67 2.02 -7.97
C ALA A 214 12.17 0.79 -8.73
N VAL A 215 11.37 0.26 -9.67
CA VAL A 215 11.77 -0.87 -10.51
C VAL A 215 12.95 -0.50 -11.42
N SER A 216 12.95 0.72 -11.99
CA SER A 216 14.05 1.18 -12.82
C SER A 216 15.36 1.32 -12.05
N GLY A 217 15.31 1.79 -10.79
CA GLY A 217 16.47 1.94 -9.92
C GLY A 217 17.08 0.60 -9.46
N VAL A 218 16.28 -0.47 -9.40
CA VAL A 218 16.74 -1.80 -8.96
C VAL A 218 17.43 -2.58 -10.08
N VAL A 219 17.08 -2.31 -11.35
CA VAL A 219 17.65 -3.03 -12.50
C VAL A 219 18.92 -2.35 -12.99
N SER A 220 20.05 -2.68 -12.38
CA SER A 220 21.35 -2.11 -12.72
C SER A 220 21.86 -2.59 -14.09
N GLY A 221 22.42 -1.70 -14.90
CA GLY A 221 23.11 -2.02 -16.16
C GLY A 221 22.21 -2.33 -17.36
N GLN A 222 20.89 -2.18 -17.24
CA GLN A 222 19.91 -2.31 -18.33
C GLN A 222 18.94 -1.12 -18.34
N ASP A 223 18.16 -0.96 -19.42
CA ASP A 223 17.07 0.01 -19.47
C ASP A 223 15.91 -0.47 -18.55
N GLY A 224 15.97 -0.12 -17.26
CA GLY A 224 15.00 -0.53 -16.25
C GLY A 224 13.58 -0.06 -16.56
N LEU A 225 13.42 1.18 -17.03
CA LEU A 225 12.12 1.72 -17.43
C LEU A 225 11.55 0.96 -18.65
N GLY A 226 12.37 0.70 -19.65
CA GLY A 226 11.96 -0.07 -20.82
C GLY A 226 11.55 -1.51 -20.49
N LEU A 227 12.25 -2.16 -19.55
CA LEU A 227 11.89 -3.49 -19.04
C LEU A 227 10.59 -3.45 -18.25
N PHE A 228 10.41 -2.45 -17.38
CA PHE A 228 9.16 -2.24 -16.66
C PHE A 228 7.97 -2.07 -17.61
N MET A 229 8.10 -1.21 -18.62
CA MET A 229 7.06 -0.96 -19.62
C MET A 229 6.67 -2.24 -20.38
N LYS A 230 7.65 -3.07 -20.75
CA LYS A 230 7.40 -4.35 -21.41
C LYS A 230 6.77 -5.39 -20.47
N ALA A 231 7.04 -5.31 -19.16
CA ALA A 231 6.47 -6.21 -18.16
C ALA A 231 4.99 -5.90 -17.83
N ILE A 232 4.52 -4.65 -18.02
CA ILE A 232 3.14 -4.23 -17.71
C ILE A 232 2.09 -5.16 -18.34
N PRO A 233 2.10 -5.49 -19.64
CA PRO A 233 1.07 -6.33 -20.24
C PRO A 233 1.07 -7.79 -19.75
N TYR A 234 2.18 -8.24 -19.15
CA TYR A 234 2.29 -9.54 -18.50
C TYR A 234 1.94 -9.51 -17.00
N ASN A 235 1.67 -8.32 -16.42
CA ASN A 235 1.28 -8.24 -15.01
C ASN A 235 -0.16 -8.73 -14.82
N PHE A 236 -0.30 -10.07 -14.86
CA PHE A 236 -1.62 -10.69 -14.80
C PHE A 236 -2.34 -10.38 -13.50
N TYR A 237 -1.64 -10.37 -12.34
CA TYR A 237 -2.31 -10.10 -11.07
C TYR A 237 -2.95 -8.70 -11.05
N ALA A 238 -2.23 -7.67 -11.42
CA ALA A 238 -2.74 -6.31 -11.44
C ALA A 238 -3.91 -6.14 -12.43
N LEU A 239 -3.73 -6.62 -13.68
CA LEU A 239 -4.74 -6.51 -14.73
C LEU A 239 -6.00 -7.31 -14.41
N LEU A 240 -5.86 -8.53 -13.86
CA LEU A 240 -7.00 -9.37 -13.50
C LEU A 240 -7.68 -8.90 -12.21
N THR A 241 -6.97 -8.24 -11.29
CA THR A 241 -7.57 -7.57 -10.11
C THR A 241 -8.51 -6.45 -10.56
N ILE A 242 -8.13 -5.64 -11.54
CA ILE A 242 -8.99 -4.63 -12.14
C ILE A 242 -10.26 -5.26 -12.73
N ILE A 243 -10.10 -6.36 -13.48
CA ILE A 243 -11.24 -7.10 -14.05
C ILE A 243 -12.13 -7.67 -12.95
N MET A 244 -11.54 -8.17 -11.86
CA MET A 244 -12.26 -8.67 -10.69
C MET A 244 -13.14 -7.58 -10.06
N VAL A 245 -12.57 -6.41 -9.75
CA VAL A 245 -13.30 -5.28 -9.13
C VAL A 245 -14.45 -4.81 -10.02
N ILE A 246 -14.17 -4.59 -11.31
CA ILE A 246 -15.18 -4.14 -12.27
C ILE A 246 -16.25 -5.23 -12.49
N GLY A 247 -15.82 -6.47 -12.69
CA GLY A 247 -16.69 -7.60 -12.95
C GLY A 247 -17.65 -7.87 -11.80
N MET A 248 -17.18 -7.90 -10.56
CA MET A 248 -18.03 -8.09 -9.39
C MET A 248 -19.00 -6.92 -9.20
N SER A 249 -18.54 -5.68 -9.40
CA SER A 249 -19.38 -4.49 -9.32
C SER A 249 -20.52 -4.52 -10.36
N ILE A 250 -20.24 -4.95 -11.59
CA ILE A 250 -21.24 -5.05 -12.66
C ILE A 250 -22.18 -6.24 -12.45
N MET A 251 -21.63 -7.40 -12.07
CA MET A 251 -22.38 -8.65 -11.95
C MET A 251 -23.24 -8.74 -10.68
N LYS A 252 -23.06 -7.83 -9.70
CA LYS A 252 -23.81 -7.74 -8.44
C LYS A 252 -23.78 -9.03 -7.61
N PHE A 253 -22.65 -9.66 -7.45
CA PHE A 253 -22.49 -10.82 -6.58
C PHE A 253 -21.26 -10.67 -5.69
N GLU A 254 -21.28 -11.36 -4.59
CA GLU A 254 -20.17 -11.42 -3.64
C GLU A 254 -20.04 -12.86 -3.12
N TYR A 255 -18.84 -13.25 -2.69
CA TYR A 255 -18.59 -14.55 -2.12
C TYR A 255 -17.62 -14.47 -0.93
N GLY A 256 -17.47 -15.58 -0.22
CA GLY A 256 -16.67 -15.61 0.99
C GLY A 256 -17.18 -14.66 2.09
N PRO A 257 -16.33 -14.24 3.01
CA PRO A 257 -16.72 -13.35 4.12
C PRO A 257 -17.28 -12.00 3.66
N MET A 258 -16.81 -11.48 2.53
CA MET A 258 -17.33 -10.21 1.97
C MET A 258 -18.84 -10.26 1.72
N ARG A 259 -19.39 -11.42 1.33
CA ARG A 259 -20.83 -11.56 1.11
C ARG A 259 -21.64 -11.29 2.38
N THR A 260 -21.12 -11.70 3.54
CA THR A 260 -21.76 -11.41 4.84
C THR A 260 -21.71 -9.92 5.15
N HIS A 261 -20.54 -9.29 4.98
CA HIS A 261 -20.38 -7.85 5.19
C HIS A 261 -21.32 -7.03 4.29
N GLU A 262 -21.46 -7.42 3.04
CA GLU A 262 -22.33 -6.72 2.09
C GLU A 262 -23.84 -6.93 2.37
N LYS A 263 -24.23 -8.11 2.84
CA LYS A 263 -25.60 -8.35 3.31
C LYS A 263 -25.94 -7.53 4.56
N ASN A 264 -25.02 -7.46 5.53
CA ASN A 264 -25.20 -6.67 6.73
C ASN A 264 -25.25 -5.17 6.41
N ALA A 265 -24.43 -4.72 5.46
CA ALA A 265 -24.45 -3.33 5.00
C ALA A 265 -25.80 -2.95 4.36
N LEU A 266 -26.42 -3.84 3.58
CA LEU A 266 -27.78 -3.62 3.04
C LEU A 266 -28.82 -3.50 4.16
N ALA A 267 -28.67 -4.27 5.26
CA ALA A 267 -29.50 -4.16 6.45
C ALA A 267 -29.19 -2.94 7.33
N GLY A 268 -28.12 -2.17 7.00
CA GLY A 268 -27.75 -0.93 7.68
C GLY A 268 -26.50 -1.02 8.58
N ASP A 269 -25.91 -2.21 8.77
CA ASP A 269 -24.66 -2.38 9.49
C ASP A 269 -23.46 -2.40 8.52
N LEU A 270 -22.77 -1.27 8.41
CA LEU A 270 -21.64 -1.09 7.49
C LEU A 270 -20.36 -1.80 7.93
N TYR A 271 -20.28 -2.25 9.19
CA TYR A 271 -19.06 -2.76 9.80
C TYR A 271 -19.05 -4.28 9.99
N THR A 272 -20.19 -4.87 10.32
CA THR A 272 -20.37 -6.32 10.60
C THR A 272 -19.71 -6.80 11.89
N THR A 273 -18.74 -6.08 12.42
CA THR A 273 -17.99 -6.41 13.66
C THR A 273 -18.25 -5.38 14.73
N ASP A 274 -18.04 -5.75 16.00
CA ASP A 274 -18.11 -4.82 17.13
C ASP A 274 -16.88 -3.89 17.18
N ALA A 275 -15.78 -4.28 16.54
CA ALA A 275 -14.57 -3.47 16.44
C ALA A 275 -14.80 -2.26 15.52
N ARG A 276 -14.81 -1.08 16.12
CA ARG A 276 -15.01 0.20 15.42
C ARG A 276 -13.89 1.18 15.77
N PRO A 277 -12.66 0.93 15.30
CA PRO A 277 -11.48 1.70 15.73
C PRO A 277 -11.56 3.20 15.42
N TYR A 278 -12.44 3.60 14.50
CA TYR A 278 -12.61 4.99 14.04
C TYR A 278 -13.98 5.59 14.39
N GLU A 279 -14.75 4.99 15.33
CA GLU A 279 -16.10 5.44 15.67
C GLU A 279 -16.11 6.86 16.29
N ALA A 280 -15.05 7.21 17.01
CA ALA A 280 -14.91 8.55 17.60
C ALA A 280 -14.87 9.67 16.54
N GLU A 281 -14.42 9.38 15.32
CA GLU A 281 -14.41 10.33 14.21
C GLU A 281 -15.79 10.51 13.56
N GLY A 282 -16.60 9.46 13.50
CA GLY A 282 -17.96 9.50 12.95
C GLY A 282 -18.93 10.35 13.76
N ASN A 283 -18.63 10.55 15.05
CA ASN A 283 -19.44 11.33 16.01
C ASN A 283 -19.02 12.80 16.11
N GLN A 284 -18.12 13.29 15.25
CA GLN A 284 -17.75 14.72 15.25
C GLN A 284 -18.99 15.58 14.96
N VAL A 285 -19.25 16.53 15.86
CA VAL A 285 -20.34 17.49 15.70
C VAL A 285 -20.04 18.36 14.49
N VAL A 286 -20.86 18.23 13.45
CA VAL A 286 -20.80 19.11 12.29
C VAL A 286 -21.21 20.51 12.74
N THR A 287 -20.26 21.41 12.85
CA THR A 287 -20.49 22.78 13.33
C THR A 287 -20.90 23.75 12.21
N GLY A 288 -20.65 23.37 10.94
CA GLY A 288 -20.85 24.23 9.79
C GLY A 288 -21.95 23.77 8.84
N LYS A 289 -22.54 24.73 8.10
CA LYS A 289 -23.34 24.48 6.90
C LYS A 289 -22.40 24.36 5.70
N GLY A 290 -21.60 23.28 5.65
CA GLY A 290 -20.62 23.02 4.62
C GLY A 290 -21.24 22.93 3.22
N LYS A 291 -20.44 23.27 2.24
CA LYS A 291 -20.76 23.12 0.82
C LYS A 291 -19.85 22.04 0.21
N VAL A 292 -20.24 21.50 -0.93
CA VAL A 292 -19.42 20.55 -1.72
C VAL A 292 -17.99 21.05 -1.93
N ILE A 293 -17.83 22.35 -2.17
CA ILE A 293 -16.52 22.99 -2.39
C ILE A 293 -15.59 22.87 -1.16
N ASP A 294 -16.16 22.71 0.04
CA ASP A 294 -15.39 22.64 1.30
C ASP A 294 -14.78 21.23 1.52
N LEU A 295 -15.11 20.26 0.67
CA LEU A 295 -14.39 19.00 0.55
C LEU A 295 -13.59 18.98 -0.76
N VAL A 296 -14.20 19.30 -1.88
CA VAL A 296 -13.59 19.09 -3.21
C VAL A 296 -12.35 19.97 -3.41
N LEU A 297 -12.42 21.24 -2.98
CA LEU A 297 -11.28 22.17 -3.18
C LEU A 297 -10.06 21.78 -2.34
N PRO A 298 -10.14 21.50 -1.02
CA PRO A 298 -9.01 20.99 -0.26
C PRO A 298 -8.41 19.70 -0.82
N VAL A 299 -9.25 18.77 -1.33
CA VAL A 299 -8.77 17.53 -1.94
C VAL A 299 -8.01 17.80 -3.25
N ILE A 300 -8.56 18.65 -4.14
CA ILE A 300 -7.85 19.04 -5.37
C ILE A 300 -6.50 19.71 -5.02
N VAL A 301 -6.50 20.62 -4.04
CA VAL A 301 -5.28 21.26 -3.58
C VAL A 301 -4.29 20.23 -3.02
N LEU A 302 -4.75 19.27 -2.23
CA LEU A 302 -3.93 18.19 -1.69
C LEU A 302 -3.28 17.37 -2.82
N VAL A 303 -4.08 16.89 -3.77
CA VAL A 303 -3.58 16.12 -4.92
C VAL A 303 -2.55 16.93 -5.71
N ALA A 304 -2.89 18.17 -6.09
CA ALA A 304 -2.00 19.02 -6.87
C ALA A 304 -0.69 19.33 -6.11
N SER A 305 -0.78 19.65 -4.82
CA SER A 305 0.40 19.95 -4.00
C SER A 305 1.29 18.73 -3.77
N CYS A 306 0.70 17.52 -3.58
CA CYS A 306 1.49 16.29 -3.44
C CYS A 306 2.19 15.93 -4.75
N VAL A 307 1.52 16.04 -5.90
CA VAL A 307 2.15 15.87 -7.21
C VAL A 307 3.30 16.87 -7.41
N CYS A 308 3.08 18.15 -7.08
CA CYS A 308 4.13 19.16 -7.12
C CYS A 308 5.29 18.84 -6.16
N GLY A 309 5.00 18.34 -4.96
CA GLY A 309 6.01 17.91 -3.98
C GLY A 309 6.88 16.77 -4.50
N MET A 310 6.25 15.76 -5.13
CA MET A 310 6.98 14.63 -5.74
C MET A 310 7.90 15.08 -6.87
N ILE A 311 7.41 15.85 -7.84
CA ILE A 311 8.27 16.32 -8.95
C ILE A 311 9.32 17.34 -8.47
N TYR A 312 9.08 18.04 -7.35
CA TYR A 312 10.07 18.90 -6.72
C TYR A 312 11.22 18.07 -6.14
N THR A 313 10.94 17.03 -5.37
CA THR A 313 11.97 16.15 -4.79
C THR A 313 12.71 15.35 -5.87
N GLY A 314 12.10 15.14 -7.04
CA GLY A 314 12.72 14.48 -8.19
C GLY A 314 13.50 15.38 -9.14
N GLY A 315 13.74 16.65 -8.79
CA GLY A 315 14.62 17.55 -9.56
C GLY A 315 13.99 18.22 -10.78
N PHE A 316 12.65 18.22 -10.94
CA PHE A 316 11.99 18.87 -12.08
C PHE A 316 12.22 20.38 -12.13
N PHE A 317 12.08 21.04 -10.98
CA PHE A 317 12.18 22.51 -10.91
C PHE A 317 13.63 23.01 -10.92
N SER A 318 14.61 22.17 -10.59
CA SER A 318 16.04 22.48 -10.77
C SER A 318 16.50 22.35 -12.22
N GLY A 319 15.68 21.71 -13.07
CA GLY A 319 16.03 21.43 -14.48
C GLY A 319 16.92 20.21 -14.67
N GLU A 320 17.13 19.42 -13.62
CA GLU A 320 17.95 18.19 -13.65
C GLU A 320 17.22 17.02 -14.30
N ALA A 321 15.89 17.00 -14.20
CA ALA A 321 15.04 15.92 -14.71
C ALA A 321 13.85 16.45 -15.51
N ASN A 322 13.44 15.70 -16.55
CA ASN A 322 12.15 15.93 -17.19
C ASN A 322 11.00 15.44 -16.27
N PHE A 323 9.75 15.67 -16.65
CA PHE A 323 8.60 15.34 -15.83
C PHE A 323 8.52 13.84 -15.46
N VAL A 324 8.86 12.95 -16.41
CA VAL A 324 8.84 11.49 -16.19
C VAL A 324 9.98 11.08 -15.27
N ASP A 325 11.19 11.56 -15.53
CA ASP A 325 12.37 11.24 -14.74
C ASP A 325 12.26 11.84 -13.32
N ALA A 326 11.61 13.00 -13.17
CA ALA A 326 11.36 13.60 -11.86
C ALA A 326 10.43 12.73 -11.00
N PHE A 327 9.38 12.13 -11.59
CA PHE A 327 8.61 11.12 -10.88
C PHE A 327 9.43 9.87 -10.59
N ALA A 328 10.27 9.47 -11.53
CA ALA A 328 11.14 8.33 -11.39
C ALA A 328 12.15 8.48 -10.24
N ASN A 329 12.67 9.64 -10.00
CA ASN A 329 13.72 9.92 -9.00
C ASN A 329 13.17 10.59 -7.73
N CYS A 330 11.83 10.70 -7.56
CA CYS A 330 11.27 11.41 -6.43
C CYS A 330 11.45 10.65 -5.10
N ASP A 331 11.73 11.41 -4.04
CA ASP A 331 11.44 10.96 -2.68
C ASP A 331 9.94 11.15 -2.42
N ALA A 332 9.16 10.09 -2.63
CA ALA A 332 7.71 10.14 -2.48
C ALA A 332 7.30 10.48 -1.05
N SER A 333 7.99 9.96 -0.03
CA SER A 333 7.71 10.23 1.38
C SER A 333 7.84 11.73 1.69
N LEU A 334 8.97 12.33 1.32
CA LEU A 334 9.23 13.75 1.51
C LEU A 334 8.31 14.63 0.65
N GLY A 335 8.07 14.24 -0.61
CA GLY A 335 7.15 14.91 -1.52
C GLY A 335 5.72 14.96 -0.99
N LEU A 336 5.24 13.89 -0.37
CA LEU A 336 3.93 13.82 0.29
C LEU A 336 3.85 14.73 1.52
N VAL A 337 4.92 14.81 2.34
CA VAL A 337 4.98 15.73 3.49
C VAL A 337 4.89 17.16 3.02
N TYR A 338 5.72 17.57 2.04
CA TYR A 338 5.71 18.94 1.53
C TYR A 338 4.35 19.29 0.91
N GLY A 339 3.82 18.43 0.05
CA GLY A 339 2.54 18.64 -0.62
C GLY A 339 1.38 18.73 0.36
N SER A 340 1.29 17.82 1.32
CA SER A 340 0.21 17.83 2.31
C SER A 340 0.29 19.03 3.25
N PHE A 341 1.50 19.44 3.65
CA PHE A 341 1.68 20.66 4.47
C PHE A 341 1.23 21.92 3.71
N VAL A 342 1.63 22.07 2.45
CA VAL A 342 1.16 23.18 1.59
C VAL A 342 -0.35 23.15 1.45
N ALA A 343 -0.96 21.97 1.25
CA ALA A 343 -2.40 21.81 1.18
C ALA A 343 -3.10 22.23 2.48
N LEU A 344 -2.54 21.87 3.64
CA LEU A 344 -3.06 22.29 4.95
C LEU A 344 -3.04 23.81 5.11
N VAL A 345 -1.93 24.45 4.74
CA VAL A 345 -1.78 25.91 4.78
C VAL A 345 -2.79 26.59 3.85
N ILE A 346 -2.93 26.10 2.61
CA ILE A 346 -3.90 26.65 1.67
C ILE A 346 -5.34 26.43 2.20
N THR A 347 -5.64 25.29 2.80
CA THR A 347 -6.95 25.00 3.40
C THR A 347 -7.26 25.96 4.56
N PHE A 348 -6.26 26.33 5.35
CA PHE A 348 -6.41 27.37 6.37
C PHE A 348 -6.88 28.70 5.73
N PHE A 349 -6.21 29.14 4.67
CA PHE A 349 -6.59 30.38 3.96
C PHE A 349 -7.92 30.27 3.19
N ILE A 350 -8.37 29.06 2.88
CA ILE A 350 -9.71 28.83 2.31
C ILE A 350 -10.79 28.95 3.40
N TYR A 351 -10.58 28.36 4.58
CA TYR A 351 -11.64 28.23 5.59
C TYR A 351 -11.76 29.46 6.50
N ILE A 352 -10.67 29.99 7.02
CA ILE A 352 -10.69 31.09 8.00
C ILE A 352 -11.24 32.40 7.41
N PRO A 353 -10.75 32.92 6.24
CA PRO A 353 -11.28 34.15 5.67
C PRO A 353 -12.75 34.03 5.24
N ARG A 354 -13.19 32.84 4.82
CA ARG A 354 -14.59 32.54 4.47
C ARG A 354 -15.49 32.39 5.69
N LYS A 355 -14.92 32.38 6.90
CA LYS A 355 -15.64 32.20 8.17
C LYS A 355 -16.47 30.91 8.23
N VAL A 356 -16.02 29.84 7.54
CA VAL A 356 -16.66 28.53 7.59
C VAL A 356 -16.25 27.75 8.84
N MET A 357 -15.12 28.15 9.47
CA MET A 357 -14.71 27.72 10.81
C MET A 357 -13.89 28.83 11.47
N THR A 358 -13.77 28.75 12.80
CA THR A 358 -12.95 29.65 13.61
C THR A 358 -11.51 29.16 13.68
N PHE A 359 -10.57 30.09 14.02
CA PHE A 359 -9.17 29.72 14.28
C PHE A 359 -9.02 28.66 15.37
N LYS A 360 -9.86 28.76 16.44
CA LYS A 360 -9.87 27.80 17.53
C LYS A 360 -10.27 26.40 17.06
N GLU A 361 -11.36 26.29 16.30
CA GLU A 361 -11.82 25.01 15.74
C GLU A 361 -10.77 24.40 14.79
N PHE A 362 -10.07 25.24 13.99
CA PHE A 362 -8.96 24.78 13.14
C PHE A 362 -7.84 24.16 13.99
N THR A 363 -7.42 24.86 15.05
CA THR A 363 -6.34 24.38 15.94
C THR A 363 -6.74 23.10 16.69
N GLU A 364 -8.00 23.00 17.15
CA GLU A 364 -8.52 21.78 17.76
C GLU A 364 -8.47 20.59 16.80
N SER A 365 -8.76 20.80 15.52
CA SER A 365 -8.71 19.76 14.49
C SER A 365 -7.30 19.19 14.26
N LEU A 366 -6.23 19.93 14.59
CA LEU A 366 -4.86 19.39 14.56
C LEU A 366 -4.71 18.21 15.53
N SER A 367 -5.19 18.39 16.77
CA SER A 367 -5.15 17.32 17.79
C SER A 367 -6.11 16.18 17.47
N GLU A 368 -7.29 16.48 16.94
CA GLU A 368 -8.30 15.48 16.57
C GLU A 368 -7.77 14.60 15.42
N GLY A 369 -7.22 15.21 14.37
CA GLY A 369 -6.66 14.51 13.23
C GLY A 369 -5.46 13.63 13.61
N PHE A 370 -4.57 14.12 14.50
CA PHE A 370 -3.48 13.31 15.04
C PHE A 370 -4.00 12.06 15.75
N LYS A 371 -4.96 12.25 16.68
CA LYS A 371 -5.56 11.13 17.44
C LYS A 371 -6.22 10.10 16.51
N ALA A 372 -6.84 10.56 15.44
CA ALA A 372 -7.50 9.72 14.46
C ALA A 372 -6.53 8.75 13.75
N MET A 373 -5.28 9.16 13.55
CA MET A 373 -4.27 8.35 12.85
C MET A 373 -3.45 7.45 13.79
N VAL A 374 -3.58 7.58 15.11
CA VAL A 374 -2.82 6.77 16.08
C VAL A 374 -2.94 5.27 15.83
N PRO A 375 -4.13 4.68 15.54
CA PRO A 375 -4.23 3.25 15.25
C PRO A 375 -3.36 2.82 14.07
N ALA A 376 -3.41 3.55 12.95
CA ALA A 376 -2.61 3.26 11.76
C ALA A 376 -1.10 3.41 12.03
N MET A 377 -0.70 4.51 12.70
CA MET A 377 0.70 4.76 13.05
C MET A 377 1.28 3.64 13.92
N LEU A 378 0.49 3.12 14.87
CA LEU A 378 0.92 2.05 15.77
C LEU A 378 1.10 0.73 15.01
N ILE A 379 0.13 0.37 14.15
CA ILE A 379 0.24 -0.85 13.32
C ILE A 379 1.46 -0.76 12.39
N LEU A 380 1.62 0.37 11.68
CA LEU A 380 2.76 0.58 10.78
C LEU A 380 4.10 0.48 11.52
N THR A 381 4.23 1.09 12.70
CA THR A 381 5.44 1.00 13.51
C THR A 381 5.78 -0.45 13.86
N PHE A 382 4.79 -1.24 14.27
CA PHE A 382 5.01 -2.65 14.56
C PHE A 382 5.30 -3.47 13.31
N ALA A 383 4.58 -3.24 12.20
CA ALA A 383 4.80 -3.93 10.94
C ALA A 383 6.22 -3.69 10.40
N TRP A 384 6.68 -2.45 10.36
CA TRP A 384 8.05 -2.11 9.96
C TRP A 384 9.10 -2.69 10.90
N THR A 385 8.83 -2.72 12.21
CA THR A 385 9.71 -3.35 13.19
C THR A 385 9.82 -4.85 12.94
N LEU A 386 8.70 -5.54 12.72
CA LEU A 386 8.66 -6.97 12.41
C LEU A 386 9.40 -7.28 11.10
N SER A 387 9.13 -6.49 10.05
CA SER A 387 9.82 -6.60 8.77
C SER A 387 11.34 -6.43 8.92
N GLY A 388 11.77 -5.40 9.67
CA GLY A 388 13.18 -5.16 9.95
C GLY A 388 13.85 -6.32 10.67
N ILE A 389 13.21 -6.88 11.70
CA ILE A 389 13.75 -8.04 12.45
C ILE A 389 13.77 -9.30 11.57
N THR A 390 12.75 -9.50 10.74
CA THR A 390 12.69 -10.60 9.76
C THR A 390 13.85 -10.51 8.76
N LYS A 391 14.18 -9.30 8.31
CA LYS A 391 15.34 -9.04 7.45
C LYS A 391 16.67 -9.28 8.18
N LEU A 392 16.81 -8.88 9.46
CA LEU A 392 17.98 -9.18 10.27
C LEU A 392 18.24 -10.69 10.42
N LEU A 393 17.19 -11.50 10.39
CA LEU A 393 17.28 -12.98 10.38
C LEU A 393 17.62 -13.54 8.99
N GLY A 394 17.79 -12.71 7.95
CA GLY A 394 18.15 -13.13 6.61
C GLY A 394 17.03 -13.87 5.87
N ALA A 395 15.76 -13.49 6.09
CA ALA A 395 14.62 -14.06 5.36
C ALA A 395 14.74 -13.84 3.85
N ASP A 396 15.23 -12.67 3.45
CA ASP A 396 15.55 -12.30 2.08
C ASP A 396 16.62 -13.22 1.47
N VAL A 397 17.72 -13.46 2.20
CA VAL A 397 18.81 -14.35 1.78
C VAL A 397 18.29 -15.78 1.63
N PHE A 398 17.49 -16.26 2.58
CA PHE A 398 16.88 -17.61 2.51
C PHE A 398 16.02 -17.77 1.24
N VAL A 399 15.17 -16.79 0.93
CA VAL A 399 14.29 -16.84 -0.25
C VAL A 399 15.12 -16.69 -1.53
N ALA A 400 16.14 -15.81 -1.55
CA ALA A 400 17.06 -15.67 -2.67
C ALA A 400 17.75 -17.01 -3.03
N ASN A 401 18.21 -17.74 -2.02
CA ASN A 401 18.82 -19.07 -2.20
C ASN A 401 17.84 -20.09 -2.77
N LEU A 402 16.55 -20.03 -2.39
CA LEU A 402 15.51 -20.91 -2.97
C LEU A 402 15.31 -20.63 -4.47
N VAL A 403 15.28 -19.35 -4.87
CA VAL A 403 15.12 -18.96 -6.29
C VAL A 403 16.31 -19.42 -7.11
N GLN A 404 17.54 -19.13 -6.65
CA GLN A 404 18.76 -19.53 -7.34
C GLN A 404 18.89 -21.04 -7.49
N GLY A 405 18.54 -21.80 -6.44
CA GLY A 405 18.53 -23.27 -6.48
C GLY A 405 17.53 -23.87 -7.48
N SER A 406 16.48 -23.13 -7.82
CA SER A 406 15.42 -23.60 -8.75
C SER A 406 15.75 -23.31 -10.22
N ALA A 407 16.62 -22.36 -10.52
CA ALA A 407 16.82 -21.82 -11.87
C ALA A 407 17.38 -22.82 -12.89
N GLY A 408 18.21 -23.79 -12.47
CA GLY A 408 18.87 -24.71 -13.40
C GLY A 408 18.03 -25.88 -13.92
N ALA A 409 17.03 -26.34 -13.14
CA ALA A 409 16.27 -27.57 -13.45
C ALA A 409 14.90 -27.32 -14.07
N LEU A 410 14.31 -26.10 -13.90
CA LEU A 410 12.92 -25.80 -14.21
C LEU A 410 12.76 -24.45 -14.93
N GLN A 411 13.68 -24.09 -15.81
CA GLN A 411 13.73 -22.77 -16.46
C GLN A 411 12.39 -22.34 -17.10
N MET A 412 11.65 -23.26 -17.72
CA MET A 412 10.33 -22.97 -18.30
C MET A 412 9.28 -22.58 -17.24
N PHE A 413 9.39 -23.11 -16.01
CA PHE A 413 8.47 -22.83 -14.93
C PHE A 413 8.95 -21.68 -14.02
N LEU A 414 10.12 -21.13 -14.29
CA LEU A 414 10.75 -20.12 -13.45
C LEU A 414 9.85 -18.91 -13.18
N PRO A 415 9.12 -18.32 -14.14
CA PRO A 415 8.18 -17.22 -13.85
C PRO A 415 7.08 -17.61 -12.86
N ALA A 416 6.52 -18.80 -12.97
CA ALA A 416 5.51 -19.27 -12.02
C ALA A 416 6.09 -19.51 -10.62
N ILE A 417 7.31 -20.04 -10.54
CA ILE A 417 8.05 -20.24 -9.29
C ILE A 417 8.36 -18.88 -8.65
N ILE A 418 8.86 -17.91 -9.41
CA ILE A 418 9.13 -16.54 -8.96
C ILE A 418 7.85 -15.89 -8.46
N PHE A 419 6.74 -16.02 -9.18
CA PHE A 419 5.44 -15.49 -8.76
C PHE A 419 5.03 -16.00 -7.37
N VAL A 420 5.10 -17.33 -7.18
CA VAL A 420 4.73 -17.96 -5.90
C VAL A 420 5.69 -17.54 -4.78
N ILE A 421 7.00 -17.52 -5.04
CA ILE A 421 8.01 -17.09 -4.06
C ILE A 421 7.80 -15.63 -3.68
N SER A 422 7.53 -14.76 -4.66
CA SER A 422 7.26 -13.34 -4.43
C SER A 422 6.01 -13.15 -3.57
N ILE A 423 4.94 -13.94 -3.80
CA ILE A 423 3.74 -13.93 -2.94
C ILE A 423 4.12 -14.25 -1.50
N PHE A 424 4.84 -15.34 -1.28
CA PHE A 424 5.21 -15.75 0.09
C PHE A 424 6.12 -14.75 0.78
N LEU A 425 7.09 -14.19 0.06
CA LEU A 425 8.02 -13.20 0.63
C LEU A 425 7.28 -11.90 0.97
N ALA A 426 6.48 -11.36 0.06
CA ALA A 426 5.70 -10.15 0.31
C ALA A 426 4.67 -10.35 1.42
N PHE A 427 3.99 -11.48 1.46
CA PHE A 427 3.08 -11.85 2.54
C PHE A 427 3.78 -11.89 3.90
N ALA A 428 4.99 -12.46 3.96
CA ALA A 428 5.75 -12.61 5.20
C ALA A 428 6.43 -11.31 5.65
N THR A 429 6.78 -10.44 4.73
CA THR A 429 7.47 -9.17 5.03
C THR A 429 6.52 -7.97 5.12
N GLY A 430 5.32 -8.08 4.57
CA GLY A 430 4.33 -7.00 4.52
C GLY A 430 4.75 -5.85 3.62
N THR A 431 5.57 -6.11 2.60
CA THR A 431 6.01 -5.07 1.67
C THR A 431 6.27 -5.60 0.27
N SER A 432 5.62 -5.01 -0.71
CA SER A 432 5.92 -5.28 -2.12
C SER A 432 7.30 -4.74 -2.51
N TRP A 433 7.64 -3.54 -2.03
CA TRP A 433 8.88 -2.83 -2.37
C TRP A 433 10.11 -3.60 -1.92
N GLY A 434 10.12 -4.08 -0.68
CA GLY A 434 11.18 -4.93 -0.16
C GLY A 434 11.32 -6.23 -0.94
N THR A 435 10.20 -6.81 -1.35
CA THR A 435 10.17 -8.08 -2.09
C THR A 435 10.77 -7.96 -3.47
N PHE A 436 10.31 -7.02 -4.29
CA PHE A 436 10.88 -6.87 -5.64
C PHE A 436 12.31 -6.31 -5.61
N GLY A 437 12.63 -5.45 -4.63
CA GLY A 437 13.98 -4.93 -4.43
C GLY A 437 15.03 -6.04 -4.24
N ILE A 438 14.65 -7.17 -3.61
CA ILE A 438 15.50 -8.34 -3.41
C ILE A 438 15.47 -9.28 -4.62
N LEU A 439 14.26 -9.62 -5.08
CA LEU A 439 14.12 -10.70 -6.07
C LEU A 439 14.43 -10.23 -7.50
N LEU A 440 14.16 -8.96 -7.83
CA LEU A 440 14.33 -8.46 -9.19
C LEU A 440 15.79 -8.50 -9.67
N PRO A 441 16.81 -8.07 -8.88
CA PRO A 441 18.21 -8.24 -9.26
C PRO A 441 18.59 -9.71 -9.53
N ILE A 442 18.03 -10.64 -8.75
CA ILE A 442 18.27 -12.08 -8.91
C ILE A 442 17.67 -12.58 -10.23
N VAL A 443 16.42 -12.18 -10.52
CA VAL A 443 15.72 -12.52 -11.78
C VAL A 443 16.51 -12.04 -12.98
N VAL A 444 17.01 -10.80 -12.94
CA VAL A 444 17.81 -10.18 -14.00
C VAL A 444 19.16 -10.86 -14.18
N ALA A 445 19.78 -11.33 -13.09
CA ALA A 445 21.08 -12.02 -13.14
C ALA A 445 20.98 -13.46 -13.66
N VAL A 446 19.83 -14.12 -13.50
CA VAL A 446 19.65 -15.54 -13.84
C VAL A 446 19.17 -15.74 -15.28
N LEU A 447 18.48 -14.76 -15.85
CA LEU A 447 17.86 -14.86 -17.17
C LEU A 447 18.60 -14.01 -18.22
N GLU A 448 18.56 -14.47 -19.45
CA GLU A 448 19.25 -13.84 -20.58
C GLU A 448 18.72 -12.43 -20.86
N PRO A 449 19.60 -11.40 -20.90
CA PRO A 449 19.20 -10.02 -21.14
C PRO A 449 18.38 -9.85 -22.42
N GLY A 450 17.26 -9.13 -22.35
CA GLY A 450 16.40 -8.85 -23.49
C GLY A 450 15.51 -10.00 -23.94
N SER A 451 15.57 -11.17 -23.31
CA SER A 451 14.69 -12.30 -23.63
C SER A 451 13.26 -12.04 -23.19
N GLU A 452 12.29 -12.60 -23.92
CA GLU A 452 10.86 -12.55 -23.51
C GLU A 452 10.64 -13.25 -22.15
N MET A 453 11.42 -14.29 -21.86
CA MET A 453 11.41 -15.00 -20.58
C MET A 453 11.77 -14.06 -19.42
N LEU A 454 12.76 -13.18 -19.59
CA LEU A 454 13.14 -12.19 -18.58
C LEU A 454 11.98 -11.22 -18.33
N ILE A 455 11.32 -10.73 -19.37
CA ILE A 455 10.17 -9.81 -19.24
C ILE A 455 9.03 -10.48 -18.47
N ILE A 456 8.71 -11.73 -18.81
CA ILE A 456 7.68 -12.52 -18.11
C ILE A 456 8.06 -12.74 -16.64
N ALA A 457 9.33 -13.04 -16.35
CA ALA A 457 9.81 -13.29 -14.99
C ALA A 457 9.85 -12.01 -14.15
N ILE A 458 10.25 -10.86 -14.71
CA ILE A 458 10.14 -9.55 -14.08
C ILE A 458 8.68 -9.28 -13.72
N SER A 459 7.77 -9.46 -14.67
CA SER A 459 6.34 -9.28 -14.43
C SER A 459 5.81 -10.23 -13.34
N ALA A 460 6.23 -11.48 -13.33
CA ALA A 460 5.85 -12.47 -12.32
C ALA A 460 6.33 -12.06 -10.91
N CYS A 461 7.57 -11.55 -10.81
CA CYS A 461 8.13 -11.03 -9.57
C CYS A 461 7.29 -9.86 -9.03
N LEU A 462 7.03 -8.86 -9.86
CA LEU A 462 6.26 -7.67 -9.51
C LEU A 462 4.80 -8.01 -9.16
N ALA A 463 4.15 -8.86 -9.96
CA ALA A 463 2.78 -9.31 -9.72
C ALA A 463 2.65 -10.13 -8.42
N GLY A 464 3.63 -11.00 -8.15
CA GLY A 464 3.68 -11.78 -6.92
C GLY A 464 3.92 -10.91 -5.69
N ALA A 465 4.79 -9.91 -5.80
CA ALA A 465 5.05 -8.95 -4.73
C ALA A 465 3.77 -8.19 -4.36
N VAL A 466 3.05 -7.63 -5.33
CA VAL A 466 1.76 -6.96 -5.09
C VAL A 466 0.71 -7.91 -4.54
N CYS A 467 0.62 -9.14 -5.05
CA CYS A 467 -0.35 -10.11 -4.55
C CYS A 467 -0.11 -10.48 -3.09
N GLY A 468 1.14 -10.77 -2.71
CA GLY A 468 1.51 -11.16 -1.36
C GLY A 468 1.27 -10.04 -0.36
N ASP A 469 1.61 -8.83 -0.73
CA ASP A 469 1.34 -7.61 0.02
C ASP A 469 -0.15 -7.39 0.22
N HIS A 470 -0.93 -7.43 -0.85
CA HIS A 470 -2.38 -7.26 -0.89
C HIS A 470 -3.16 -8.27 -0.01
N ILE A 471 -2.58 -9.42 0.35
CA ILE A 471 -3.20 -10.40 1.26
C ILE A 471 -2.58 -10.40 2.66
N SER A 472 -1.53 -9.61 2.89
CA SER A 472 -0.80 -9.61 4.15
C SER A 472 -1.45 -8.70 5.20
N PRO A 473 -1.74 -9.21 6.42
CA PRO A 473 -2.24 -8.38 7.50
C PRO A 473 -1.19 -7.44 8.11
N ILE A 474 0.04 -7.52 7.66
CA ILE A 474 1.14 -6.63 8.09
C ILE A 474 1.58 -5.69 6.97
N SER A 475 0.85 -5.69 5.84
CA SER A 475 1.09 -4.79 4.72
C SER A 475 0.74 -3.35 5.07
N ASP A 476 1.63 -2.44 4.74
CA ASP A 476 1.44 -1.01 4.94
C ASP A 476 0.29 -0.47 4.06
N THR A 477 0.17 -0.88 2.79
CA THR A 477 -0.94 -0.45 1.92
C THR A 477 -2.29 -1.00 2.39
N THR A 478 -2.36 -2.26 2.81
CA THR A 478 -3.57 -2.86 3.37
C THR A 478 -3.99 -2.17 4.68
N ILE A 479 -3.02 -1.79 5.53
CA ILE A 479 -3.25 -0.99 6.73
C ILE A 479 -3.83 0.39 6.34
N MET A 480 -3.27 1.05 5.34
CA MET A 480 -3.74 2.36 4.89
C MET A 480 -5.10 2.30 4.22
N ALA A 481 -5.41 1.26 3.44
CA ALA A 481 -6.72 1.06 2.84
C ALA A 481 -7.80 0.86 3.91
N SER A 482 -7.51 0.06 4.96
CA SER A 482 -8.42 -0.09 6.10
C SER A 482 -8.62 1.22 6.86
N THR A 483 -7.57 2.01 7.02
CA THR A 483 -7.60 3.33 7.66
C THR A 483 -8.40 4.34 6.84
N GLY A 484 -8.13 4.46 5.55
CA GLY A 484 -8.83 5.37 4.64
C GLY A 484 -10.33 5.08 4.55
N SER A 485 -10.70 3.80 4.53
CA SER A 485 -12.10 3.36 4.54
C SER A 485 -12.74 3.39 5.93
N GLN A 486 -11.96 3.54 6.99
CA GLN A 486 -12.36 3.35 8.40
C GLN A 486 -12.97 1.95 8.63
N CYS A 487 -12.35 0.94 8.08
CA CYS A 487 -12.68 -0.47 8.29
C CYS A 487 -11.81 -1.06 9.40
N ASP A 488 -12.35 -2.01 10.16
CA ASP A 488 -11.51 -2.86 10.99
C ASP A 488 -10.50 -3.61 10.11
N HIS A 489 -9.22 -3.54 10.49
CA HIS A 489 -8.12 -4.01 9.65
C HIS A 489 -8.22 -5.52 9.34
N ILE A 490 -8.49 -6.35 10.35
CA ILE A 490 -8.61 -7.80 10.15
C ILE A 490 -9.87 -8.15 9.35
N SER A 491 -10.94 -7.38 9.50
CA SER A 491 -12.14 -7.52 8.66
C SER A 491 -11.81 -7.23 7.19
N HIS A 492 -11.02 -6.19 6.94
CA HIS A 492 -10.54 -5.89 5.58
C HIS A 492 -9.73 -7.06 5.01
N VAL A 493 -8.66 -7.49 5.71
CA VAL A 493 -7.80 -8.61 5.27
C VAL A 493 -8.60 -9.88 5.01
N SER A 494 -9.44 -10.30 5.97
CA SER A 494 -10.18 -11.55 5.87
C SER A 494 -11.23 -11.56 4.76
N THR A 495 -11.82 -10.40 4.44
CA THR A 495 -12.80 -10.27 3.36
C THR A 495 -12.16 -10.17 1.98
N GLN A 496 -10.97 -9.59 1.88
CA GLN A 496 -10.20 -9.43 0.65
C GLN A 496 -9.51 -10.72 0.22
N LEU A 497 -9.02 -11.50 1.18
CA LEU A 497 -8.20 -12.70 0.95
C LEU A 497 -8.80 -13.67 -0.11
N PRO A 498 -10.08 -14.08 -0.09
CA PRO A 498 -10.64 -14.97 -1.11
C PRO A 498 -10.60 -14.35 -2.52
N TYR A 499 -10.75 -13.04 -2.64
CA TYR A 499 -10.73 -12.33 -3.91
C TYR A 499 -9.33 -12.31 -4.50
N ALA A 500 -8.36 -11.90 -3.71
CA ALA A 500 -6.96 -11.87 -4.10
C ALA A 500 -6.43 -13.27 -4.45
N LEU A 501 -6.76 -14.31 -3.66
CA LEU A 501 -6.38 -15.69 -3.96
C LEU A 501 -7.03 -16.23 -5.24
N THR A 502 -8.25 -15.83 -5.57
CA THR A 502 -8.89 -16.18 -6.86
C THR A 502 -8.10 -15.59 -8.02
N VAL A 503 -7.75 -14.30 -7.94
CA VAL A 503 -6.93 -13.65 -8.97
C VAL A 503 -5.55 -14.25 -9.03
N ALA A 504 -4.93 -14.54 -7.88
CA ALA A 504 -3.61 -15.18 -7.81
C ALA A 504 -3.59 -16.57 -8.48
N ALA A 505 -4.61 -17.39 -8.24
CA ALA A 505 -4.73 -18.70 -8.88
C ALA A 505 -4.83 -18.60 -10.41
N VAL A 506 -5.64 -17.66 -10.91
CA VAL A 506 -5.73 -17.41 -12.35
C VAL A 506 -4.40 -16.88 -12.88
N SER A 507 -3.75 -15.95 -12.18
CA SER A 507 -2.45 -15.39 -12.58
C SER A 507 -1.34 -16.45 -12.61
N ALA A 508 -1.34 -17.37 -11.64
CA ALA A 508 -0.40 -18.51 -11.63
C ALA A 508 -0.52 -19.38 -12.88
N VAL A 509 -1.75 -19.65 -13.34
CA VAL A 509 -1.99 -20.34 -14.62
C VAL A 509 -1.39 -19.50 -15.77
N GLY A 510 -1.53 -18.20 -15.74
CA GLY A 510 -0.92 -17.28 -16.73
C GLY A 510 0.60 -17.42 -16.77
N TYR A 511 1.26 -17.45 -15.62
CA TYR A 511 2.72 -17.60 -15.53
C TYR A 511 3.23 -19.03 -15.84
N LEU A 512 2.35 -20.02 -15.88
CA LEU A 512 2.66 -21.35 -16.44
C LEU A 512 2.55 -21.37 -17.96
N ILE A 513 1.61 -20.60 -18.54
CA ILE A 513 1.31 -20.60 -19.98
C ILE A 513 2.21 -19.57 -20.73
N ALA A 514 2.45 -18.40 -20.14
CA ALA A 514 3.17 -17.32 -20.79
C ALA A 514 4.57 -17.71 -21.30
N PRO A 515 5.40 -18.47 -20.55
CA PRO A 515 6.71 -18.93 -21.04
C PRO A 515 6.64 -19.84 -22.25
N MET A 516 5.53 -20.56 -22.43
CA MET A 516 5.33 -21.48 -23.56
C MET A 516 4.93 -20.72 -24.84
N ILE A 517 4.16 -19.65 -24.70
CA ILE A 517 3.62 -18.86 -25.83
C ILE A 517 4.56 -17.71 -26.19
N GLN A 518 5.18 -17.06 -25.21
CA GLN A 518 6.06 -15.89 -25.33
C GLN A 518 5.49 -14.77 -26.20
N ASN A 519 4.17 -14.58 -26.15
CA ASN A 519 3.44 -13.55 -26.87
C ASN A 519 2.28 -13.02 -26.01
N VAL A 520 2.42 -11.79 -25.57
CA VAL A 520 1.44 -11.13 -24.72
C VAL A 520 0.08 -10.93 -25.41
N PHE A 521 0.06 -10.68 -26.71
CA PHE A 521 -1.17 -10.48 -27.47
C PHE A 521 -2.03 -11.75 -27.60
N ILE A 522 -1.45 -12.91 -27.29
CA ILE A 522 -2.16 -14.18 -27.20
C ILE A 522 -2.45 -14.50 -25.73
N THR A 523 -1.46 -14.39 -24.86
CA THR A 523 -1.56 -14.81 -23.46
C THR A 523 -2.54 -13.94 -22.66
N LEU A 524 -2.45 -12.62 -22.78
CA LEU A 524 -3.31 -11.70 -22.02
C LEU A 524 -4.81 -11.88 -22.34
N PRO A 525 -5.26 -11.95 -23.61
CA PRO A 525 -6.65 -12.27 -23.92
C PRO A 525 -7.14 -13.61 -23.34
N ILE A 526 -6.29 -14.65 -23.36
CA ILE A 526 -6.61 -15.93 -22.75
C ILE A 526 -6.87 -15.77 -21.25
N MET A 527 -6.01 -15.02 -20.55
CA MET A 527 -6.15 -14.78 -19.11
C MET A 527 -7.38 -13.94 -18.78
N ILE A 528 -7.70 -12.92 -19.58
CA ILE A 528 -8.92 -12.12 -19.44
C ILE A 528 -10.17 -13.01 -19.59
N VAL A 529 -10.21 -13.84 -20.62
CA VAL A 529 -11.34 -14.77 -20.84
C VAL A 529 -11.45 -15.75 -19.68
N LEU A 530 -10.35 -16.33 -19.22
CA LEU A 530 -10.33 -17.24 -18.07
C LEU A 530 -10.89 -16.56 -16.82
N MET A 531 -10.46 -15.33 -16.52
CA MET A 531 -10.98 -14.58 -15.38
C MET A 531 -12.47 -14.30 -15.50
N ILE A 532 -12.96 -13.90 -16.67
CA ILE A 532 -14.39 -13.69 -16.90
C ILE A 532 -15.19 -15.01 -16.71
N VAL A 533 -14.66 -16.14 -17.18
CA VAL A 533 -15.27 -17.45 -16.97
C VAL A 533 -15.35 -17.78 -15.48
N VAL A 534 -14.27 -17.55 -14.73
CA VAL A 534 -14.24 -17.75 -13.27
C VAL A 534 -15.31 -16.87 -12.59
N LEU A 535 -15.42 -15.60 -12.94
CA LEU A 535 -16.46 -14.70 -12.41
C LEU A 535 -17.88 -15.19 -12.72
N ILE A 536 -18.12 -15.68 -13.94
CA ILE A 536 -19.44 -16.25 -14.32
C ILE A 536 -19.74 -17.49 -13.49
N VAL A 537 -18.78 -18.39 -13.29
CA VAL A 537 -18.94 -19.59 -12.47
C VAL A 537 -19.23 -19.22 -11.02
N LEU A 538 -18.43 -18.31 -10.43
CA LEU A 538 -18.64 -17.84 -9.06
C LEU A 538 -20.03 -17.20 -8.91
N LYS A 539 -20.45 -16.37 -9.86
CA LYS A 539 -21.80 -15.79 -9.84
C LYS A 539 -22.89 -16.86 -9.88
N ARG A 540 -22.72 -17.94 -10.66
CA ARG A 540 -23.70 -19.05 -10.70
C ARG A 540 -23.76 -19.80 -9.38
N VAL A 541 -22.62 -19.98 -8.71
CA VAL A 541 -22.53 -20.71 -7.42
C VAL A 541 -23.13 -19.92 -6.28
N TYR A 542 -22.77 -18.63 -6.17
CA TYR A 542 -23.16 -17.81 -5.02
C TYR A 542 -24.45 -17.00 -5.23
N GLY A 543 -24.88 -16.80 -6.47
CA GLY A 543 -26.04 -16.00 -6.82
C GLY A 543 -25.85 -14.49 -6.58
N PRO A 544 -26.74 -13.65 -7.08
CA PRO A 544 -26.68 -12.20 -6.83
C PRO A 544 -26.90 -11.88 -5.35
N ILE A 545 -26.44 -10.71 -4.92
CA ILE A 545 -26.89 -10.09 -3.68
C ILE A 545 -28.17 -9.35 -4.05
N GLU A 546 -29.29 -9.73 -3.43
CA GLU A 546 -30.57 -9.05 -3.58
C GLU A 546 -30.45 -7.66 -2.94
N GLU A 547 -30.59 -6.63 -3.75
CA GLU A 547 -30.98 -5.31 -3.28
C GLU A 547 -32.47 -5.44 -2.95
N GLU A 548 -32.89 -5.21 -1.71
CA GLU A 548 -34.30 -5.02 -1.39
C GLU A 548 -34.89 -4.03 -2.41
N SER A 549 -35.97 -4.42 -3.06
CA SER A 549 -36.55 -3.63 -4.13
C SER A 549 -36.87 -2.24 -3.58
N SER A 550 -36.60 -1.21 -4.36
CA SER A 550 -36.94 0.18 -4.02
C SER A 550 -38.45 0.42 -3.72
N LEU A 551 -39.26 -0.60 -3.87
CA LEU A 551 -40.68 -0.63 -3.51
C LEU A 551 -40.91 -0.74 -1.99
N ASP A 552 -40.03 -1.42 -1.24
CA ASP A 552 -40.16 -1.55 0.20
C ASP A 552 -39.69 -0.30 0.96
N VAL A 553 -38.74 0.46 0.40
CA VAL A 553 -38.28 1.74 0.97
C VAL A 553 -39.38 2.82 0.80
N ALA A 554 -40.15 2.77 -0.29
CA ALA A 554 -41.29 3.67 -0.51
C ALA A 554 -42.49 3.30 0.40
N ALA A 555 -42.68 2.02 0.70
CA ALA A 555 -43.74 1.56 1.61
C ALA A 555 -43.43 1.96 3.07
N VAL A 556 -42.20 1.81 3.55
CA VAL A 556 -41.79 2.25 4.89
C VAL A 556 -41.77 3.77 5.05
N ALA A 557 -41.48 4.51 3.98
CA ALA A 557 -41.60 5.98 3.98
C ALA A 557 -43.06 6.45 3.98
N ALA A 558 -43.99 5.69 3.37
CA ALA A 558 -45.43 6.00 3.35
C ALA A 558 -46.13 5.60 4.67
N GLU A 559 -45.59 4.71 5.48
CA GLU A 559 -46.08 4.39 6.84
C GLU A 559 -45.55 5.35 7.92
N ALA A 560 -44.55 6.18 7.59
CA ALA A 560 -43.93 7.15 8.52
C ALA A 560 -44.45 8.60 8.33
N GLU A 561 -45.33 8.85 7.36
CA GLU A 561 -46.16 10.06 7.22
C GLU A 561 -47.58 9.82 7.76
#